data_f65fefb1c432e54a6c2295c84ab33135
#
_entry.id   f65fefb1c432e54a6c2295c84ab33135
#
_cell.length_a   1.000
_cell.length_b   1.000
_cell.length_c   1.000
_cell.angle_alpha   90.00
_cell.angle_beta   90.00
_cell.angle_gamma   90.00
#
_symmetry.space_group_name_H-M   'P 1'
#
loop_
_entity.id
_entity.type
_entity.pdbx_description
1 polymer ?
#
loop_
_entity_poly.entity_id
_entity_poly.type
_entity_poly.pdbx_seq_one_letter_code
_entity_poly.pdbx_strand_id
1 'polypeptide(L)'
;MGLLVGAIPLISASPVSAAVVVTPSKATNLVDGEQITLTLSGIPASQGVYIRQCYKPTVGQRDTTGLKCNGSLKRIDEMIWATMFGARGSQSAAGTLTLPLKNEVVMYEADGTTVKETLSCGVSDCAIFVHRDHLGLQDTSLDTVVPLTFLREQVVKSRRIGLAKDGAMQKVGSSIQLRNSALVTNQGSKVRVTSRAALRIPQPGRFESTVCTVVKGSSSTTIRFMKKGTCVLELTAKATKTHQRFSATFTYTVG
;
A
#
# COMPACT_ATOMS: atom_id res chain seq x y z
N MET A 1 63.64 -50.32 1.94
CA MET A 1 62.18 -50.24 2.24
C MET A 1 61.86 -48.79 2.63
N GLY A 2 61.37 -48.00 1.68
CA GLY A 2 61.07 -46.58 1.91
C GLY A 2 59.53 -46.43 2.06
N LEU A 3 59.06 -45.92 3.20
CA LEU A 3 57.67 -45.54 3.41
C LEU A 3 57.37 -44.21 2.72
N LEU A 4 56.51 -44.24 1.72
CA LEU A 4 55.88 -43.03 1.15
C LEU A 4 54.72 -42.63 2.04
N VAL A 5 54.88 -41.53 2.80
CA VAL A 5 53.80 -40.91 3.54
C VAL A 5 53.03 -39.99 2.57
N GLY A 6 51.88 -40.42 2.12
CA GLY A 6 51.00 -39.60 1.29
C GLY A 6 50.32 -38.50 2.11
N ALA A 7 50.56 -37.23 1.76
CA ALA A 7 49.85 -36.10 2.31
C ALA A 7 48.41 -36.04 1.74
N ILE A 8 47.40 -36.17 2.60
CA ILE A 8 45.98 -36.00 2.23
C ILE A 8 45.71 -34.48 2.23
N PRO A 9 45.26 -33.89 1.12
CA PRO A 9 44.88 -32.47 1.11
C PRO A 9 43.61 -32.29 1.95
N LEU A 10 43.66 -31.48 2.98
CA LEU A 10 42.50 -30.98 3.72
C LEU A 10 41.70 -30.06 2.80
N ILE A 11 40.56 -30.56 2.31
CA ILE A 11 39.58 -29.72 1.59
C ILE A 11 38.87 -28.87 2.65
N SER A 12 39.26 -27.62 2.78
CA SER A 12 38.52 -26.64 3.57
C SER A 12 37.17 -26.37 2.90
N ALA A 13 36.10 -26.92 3.46
CA ALA A 13 34.74 -26.56 3.08
C ALA A 13 34.51 -25.09 3.46
N SER A 14 34.38 -24.23 2.49
CA SER A 14 33.93 -22.85 2.72
C SER A 14 32.56 -22.87 3.41
N PRO A 15 32.35 -22.09 4.49
CA PRO A 15 31.04 -22.00 5.11
C PRO A 15 30.04 -21.49 4.08
N VAL A 16 29.00 -22.27 3.78
CA VAL A 16 27.86 -21.82 2.99
C VAL A 16 27.20 -20.72 3.83
N SER A 17 27.29 -19.50 3.38
CA SER A 17 26.56 -18.38 3.99
C SER A 17 25.07 -18.72 3.92
N ALA A 18 24.40 -18.82 5.06
CA ALA A 18 22.97 -19.03 5.09
C ALA A 18 22.30 -17.81 4.40
N ALA A 19 21.41 -18.08 3.46
CA ALA A 19 20.64 -17.05 2.80
C ALA A 19 19.84 -16.24 3.84
N VAL A 20 19.72 -14.93 3.64
CA VAL A 20 18.87 -14.09 4.49
C VAL A 20 17.42 -14.52 4.33
N VAL A 21 16.79 -14.83 5.45
CA VAL A 21 15.35 -15.10 5.49
C VAL A 21 14.62 -13.86 5.95
N VAL A 22 13.65 -13.42 5.15
CA VAL A 22 12.78 -12.27 5.41
C VAL A 22 11.37 -12.80 5.65
N THR A 23 10.83 -12.56 6.84
CA THR A 23 9.48 -12.97 7.19
C THR A 23 8.60 -11.74 7.43
N PRO A 24 7.79 -11.32 6.44
CA PRO A 24 6.82 -10.26 6.61
C PRO A 24 5.59 -10.76 7.37
N SER A 25 4.98 -9.90 8.19
CA SER A 25 3.69 -10.19 8.84
C SER A 25 2.56 -10.40 7.82
N LYS A 26 2.71 -9.80 6.65
CA LYS A 26 1.77 -9.91 5.52
C LYS A 26 2.49 -9.59 4.22
N ALA A 27 2.24 -10.39 3.17
CA ALA A 27 2.79 -10.18 1.83
C ALA A 27 1.70 -10.21 0.73
N THR A 28 0.48 -10.59 1.08
CA THR A 28 -0.63 -10.75 0.13
C THR A 28 -1.86 -9.95 0.55
N ASN A 29 -2.69 -9.59 -0.44
CA ASN A 29 -3.90 -8.79 -0.21
C ASN A 29 -3.62 -7.46 0.51
N LEU A 30 -2.50 -6.83 0.17
CA LEU A 30 -2.08 -5.55 0.71
C LEU A 30 -2.97 -4.43 0.20
N VAL A 31 -3.09 -3.38 1.01
CA VAL A 31 -3.71 -2.12 0.60
C VAL A 31 -2.65 -1.02 0.52
N ASP A 32 -2.92 0.04 -0.23
CA ASP A 32 -2.02 1.18 -0.32
C ASP A 32 -1.80 1.84 1.04
N GLY A 33 -0.53 2.15 1.36
CA GLY A 33 -0.14 2.74 2.63
C GLY A 33 -0.13 1.76 3.82
N GLU A 34 -0.33 0.46 3.60
CA GLU A 34 -0.31 -0.53 4.69
C GLU A 34 1.09 -0.66 5.28
N GLN A 35 1.18 -0.58 6.60
CA GLN A 35 2.43 -0.85 7.32
C GLN A 35 2.49 -2.34 7.70
N ILE A 36 3.59 -2.98 7.33
CA ILE A 36 3.86 -4.37 7.72
C ILE A 36 5.08 -4.44 8.63
N THR A 37 5.13 -5.46 9.46
CA THR A 37 6.33 -5.78 10.23
C THR A 37 7.13 -6.87 9.54
N LEU A 38 8.45 -6.80 9.71
CA LEU A 38 9.42 -7.74 9.15
C LEU A 38 10.32 -8.26 10.26
N THR A 39 10.64 -9.55 10.20
CA THR A 39 11.75 -10.14 10.95
C THR A 39 12.78 -10.70 9.99
N LEU A 40 14.05 -10.57 10.34
CA LEU A 40 15.18 -11.02 9.53
C LEU A 40 15.98 -12.09 10.28
N SER A 41 16.55 -13.03 9.54
CA SER A 41 17.53 -13.95 10.06
C SER A 41 18.59 -14.27 9.01
N GLY A 42 19.74 -14.79 9.42
CA GLY A 42 20.82 -15.13 8.49
C GLY A 42 21.71 -13.96 8.08
N ILE A 43 21.56 -12.77 8.68
CA ILE A 43 22.48 -11.65 8.42
C ILE A 43 23.75 -11.84 9.25
N PRO A 44 24.95 -11.87 8.63
CA PRO A 44 26.21 -11.96 9.36
C PRO A 44 26.42 -10.77 10.31
N ALA A 45 27.06 -11.02 11.47
CA ALA A 45 27.21 -10.03 12.54
C ALA A 45 27.92 -8.73 12.12
N SER A 46 28.81 -8.79 11.13
CA SER A 46 29.58 -7.65 10.61
C SER A 46 28.91 -6.97 9.41
N GLN A 47 27.66 -7.35 9.06
CA GLN A 47 27.03 -6.90 7.83
C GLN A 47 25.74 -6.13 8.09
N GLY A 48 25.37 -5.31 7.12
CA GLY A 48 24.12 -4.59 7.05
C GLY A 48 23.41 -4.79 5.72
N VAL A 49 22.12 -4.52 5.72
CA VAL A 49 21.26 -4.65 4.54
C VAL A 49 20.34 -3.44 4.39
N TYR A 50 19.99 -3.13 3.16
CA TYR A 50 18.86 -2.30 2.82
C TYR A 50 17.65 -3.16 2.52
N ILE A 51 16.48 -2.74 3.00
CA ILE A 51 15.20 -3.38 2.77
C ILE A 51 14.31 -2.33 2.11
N ARG A 52 13.86 -2.63 0.91
CA ARG A 52 13.13 -1.68 0.06
C ARG A 52 11.95 -2.37 -0.62
N GLN A 53 10.88 -1.62 -0.88
CA GLN A 53 9.86 -2.06 -1.83
C GLN A 53 10.31 -1.69 -3.24
N CYS A 54 10.34 -2.69 -4.13
CA CYS A 54 10.86 -2.53 -5.49
C CYS A 54 9.90 -3.07 -6.55
N TYR A 55 9.97 -2.51 -7.75
CA TYR A 55 9.23 -2.95 -8.93
C TYR A 55 10.03 -4.01 -9.69
N LYS A 56 9.48 -5.22 -9.79
CA LYS A 56 10.08 -6.38 -10.48
C LYS A 56 11.59 -6.55 -10.19
N PRO A 57 12.01 -6.55 -8.93
CA PRO A 57 13.42 -6.71 -8.63
C PRO A 57 13.88 -8.13 -8.95
N THR A 58 15.15 -8.24 -9.35
CA THR A 58 15.84 -9.52 -9.50
C THR A 58 17.11 -9.54 -8.66
N VAL A 59 17.49 -10.73 -8.18
CA VAL A 59 18.75 -10.93 -7.46
C VAL A 59 19.91 -10.40 -8.30
N GLY A 60 20.83 -9.68 -7.67
CA GLY A 60 21.99 -9.06 -8.32
C GLY A 60 21.75 -7.67 -8.87
N GLN A 61 20.50 -7.18 -8.94
CA GLN A 61 20.25 -5.79 -9.37
C GLN A 61 20.70 -4.78 -8.31
N ARG A 62 21.13 -3.61 -8.79
CA ARG A 62 21.49 -2.43 -7.98
C ARG A 62 20.94 -1.16 -8.64
N ASP A 63 20.93 -0.06 -7.92
CA ASP A 63 20.46 1.23 -8.48
C ASP A 63 21.22 1.58 -9.78
N THR A 64 22.50 1.24 -9.87
CA THR A 64 23.35 1.43 -11.06
C THR A 64 23.02 0.47 -12.20
N THR A 65 22.34 -0.63 -11.95
CA THR A 65 21.95 -1.66 -12.94
C THR A 65 20.44 -1.70 -13.18
N GLY A 66 19.72 -0.63 -12.82
CA GLY A 66 18.31 -0.47 -13.13
C GLY A 66 17.34 -0.99 -12.07
N LEU A 67 17.78 -1.21 -10.82
CA LEU A 67 16.89 -1.50 -9.71
C LEU A 67 15.96 -0.30 -9.47
N LYS A 68 14.65 -0.56 -9.40
CA LYS A 68 13.61 0.46 -9.24
C LYS A 68 12.90 0.24 -7.92
N CYS A 69 13.18 1.08 -6.93
CA CYS A 69 12.66 0.93 -5.56
C CYS A 69 12.24 2.26 -4.95
N ASN A 70 11.32 2.18 -4.01
CA ASN A 70 11.06 3.26 -3.06
C ASN A 70 12.29 3.46 -2.15
N GLY A 71 12.50 4.70 -1.75
CA GLY A 71 13.60 5.06 -0.86
C GLY A 71 14.95 5.19 -1.54
N SER A 72 15.79 5.98 -0.92
CA SER A 72 17.18 6.23 -1.28
C SER A 72 17.92 6.74 -0.06
N LEU A 73 19.23 7.00 -0.14
CA LEU A 73 19.97 7.64 0.95
C LEU A 73 19.45 9.05 1.32
N LYS A 74 18.67 9.69 0.43
CA LYS A 74 17.96 10.96 0.72
C LYS A 74 16.49 10.78 1.12
N ARG A 75 15.96 9.57 0.98
CA ARG A 75 14.59 9.18 1.32
C ARG A 75 14.61 7.91 2.15
N ILE A 76 15.33 7.98 3.27
CA ILE A 76 15.48 6.85 4.21
C ILE A 76 14.17 6.50 4.94
N ASP A 77 13.20 7.41 4.95
CA ASP A 77 11.84 7.21 5.45
C ASP A 77 11.04 6.17 4.63
N GLU A 78 11.46 5.91 3.38
CA GLU A 78 10.82 4.94 2.48
C GLU A 78 11.58 3.62 2.35
N MET A 79 12.67 3.44 3.12
CA MET A 79 13.47 2.23 3.16
C MET A 79 13.95 1.95 4.59
N ILE A 80 14.45 0.74 4.81
CA ILE A 80 15.09 0.38 6.08
C ILE A 80 16.57 0.09 5.82
N TRP A 81 17.44 0.70 6.61
CA TRP A 81 18.82 0.26 6.77
C TRP A 81 18.93 -0.50 8.09
N ALA A 82 19.21 -1.80 8.03
CA ALA A 82 19.30 -2.66 9.19
C ALA A 82 20.69 -3.29 9.30
N THR A 83 21.27 -3.30 10.51
CA THR A 83 22.59 -3.90 10.77
C THR A 83 22.55 -4.78 12.03
N MET A 84 23.41 -5.79 12.10
CA MET A 84 23.62 -6.59 13.31
C MET A 84 24.57 -5.91 14.30
N PHE A 85 25.42 -5.00 13.84
CA PHE A 85 26.48 -4.35 14.65
C PHE A 85 26.07 -2.95 15.19
N GLY A 86 24.85 -2.48 14.93
CA GLY A 86 24.35 -1.22 15.49
C GLY A 86 25.01 0.03 14.92
N ALA A 87 25.21 0.10 13.61
CA ALA A 87 25.72 1.30 12.96
C ALA A 87 24.85 2.53 13.25
N ARG A 88 25.47 3.70 13.40
CA ARG A 88 24.75 4.94 13.64
C ARG A 88 23.75 5.24 12.51
N GLY A 89 22.50 5.40 12.84
CA GLY A 89 21.41 5.66 11.88
C GLY A 89 20.77 4.42 11.30
N SER A 90 21.28 3.22 11.61
CA SER A 90 20.64 1.96 11.25
C SER A 90 19.66 1.49 12.34
N GLN A 91 18.73 0.62 11.93
CA GLN A 91 17.88 -0.14 12.86
C GLN A 91 18.56 -1.48 13.19
N SER A 92 18.20 -2.08 14.34
CA SER A 92 18.70 -3.41 14.69
C SER A 92 18.08 -4.47 13.80
N ALA A 93 18.89 -5.23 13.09
CA ALA A 93 18.42 -6.35 12.27
C ALA A 93 17.91 -7.55 13.07
N ALA A 94 18.21 -7.62 14.38
CA ALA A 94 17.68 -8.63 15.29
C ALA A 94 16.27 -8.29 15.82
N GLY A 95 15.76 -7.08 15.54
CA GLY A 95 14.47 -6.60 15.99
C GLY A 95 13.35 -6.81 14.98
N THR A 96 12.17 -6.33 15.37
CA THR A 96 11.04 -6.18 14.45
C THR A 96 11.16 -4.84 13.74
N LEU A 97 11.15 -4.88 12.42
CA LEU A 97 11.26 -3.71 11.54
C LEU A 97 9.88 -3.38 10.98
N THR A 98 9.60 -2.12 10.70
CA THR A 98 8.32 -1.70 10.11
C THR A 98 8.57 -1.05 8.75
N LEU A 99 7.92 -1.57 7.71
CA LEU A 99 8.03 -1.07 6.35
C LEU A 99 6.65 -0.61 5.84
N PRO A 100 6.50 0.66 5.45
CA PRO A 100 5.31 1.12 4.76
C PRO A 100 5.32 0.62 3.31
N LEU A 101 4.22 0.01 2.88
CA LEU A 101 4.04 -0.48 1.53
C LEU A 101 3.05 0.38 0.77
N LYS A 102 3.38 0.71 -0.46
CA LYS A 102 2.52 1.48 -1.38
C LYS A 102 2.14 0.60 -2.58
N ASN A 103 1.00 0.88 -3.20
CA ASN A 103 0.62 0.20 -4.44
C ASN A 103 1.41 0.70 -5.68
N GLU A 104 2.40 1.55 -5.44
CA GLU A 104 3.32 2.10 -6.44
C GLU A 104 4.74 2.20 -5.91
N VAL A 105 5.70 2.23 -6.84
CA VAL A 105 7.10 2.57 -6.58
C VAL A 105 7.35 3.95 -7.16
N VAL A 106 7.76 4.91 -6.32
CA VAL A 106 8.08 6.27 -6.71
C VAL A 106 9.59 6.45 -6.66
N MET A 107 10.17 6.71 -7.81
CA MET A 107 11.59 7.01 -7.94
C MET A 107 11.80 8.53 -8.01
N TYR A 108 12.85 9.00 -7.38
CA TYR A 108 13.20 10.42 -7.36
C TYR A 108 14.51 10.68 -8.11
N GLU A 109 14.67 11.90 -8.59
CA GLU A 109 15.95 12.39 -9.10
C GLU A 109 16.98 12.51 -7.97
N ALA A 110 18.21 12.84 -8.32
CA ALA A 110 19.31 12.95 -7.37
C ALA A 110 19.08 14.00 -6.26
N ASP A 111 18.12 14.92 -6.44
CA ASP A 111 17.73 15.90 -5.42
C ASP A 111 16.91 15.28 -4.26
N GLY A 112 16.31 14.10 -4.47
CA GLY A 112 15.45 13.40 -3.51
C GLY A 112 14.05 13.98 -3.37
N THR A 113 13.65 14.95 -4.21
CA THR A 113 12.36 15.65 -4.15
C THR A 113 11.60 15.60 -5.47
N THR A 114 12.28 15.71 -6.58
CA THR A 114 11.68 15.66 -7.91
C THR A 114 11.37 14.21 -8.29
N VAL A 115 10.10 13.91 -8.57
CA VAL A 115 9.70 12.57 -9.02
C VAL A 115 10.23 12.34 -10.43
N LYS A 116 11.02 11.29 -10.59
CA LYS A 116 11.58 10.82 -11.86
C LYS A 116 10.62 9.88 -12.58
N GLU A 117 10.09 8.91 -11.87
CA GLU A 117 9.23 7.86 -12.41
C GLU A 117 8.30 7.32 -11.32
N THR A 118 7.08 6.98 -11.69
CA THR A 118 6.12 6.26 -10.83
C THR A 118 5.67 4.99 -11.54
N LEU A 119 5.80 3.85 -10.86
CA LEU A 119 5.50 2.53 -11.38
C LEU A 119 4.42 1.88 -10.51
N SER A 120 3.28 1.53 -11.11
CA SER A 120 2.23 0.82 -10.39
C SER A 120 2.64 -0.63 -10.10
N CYS A 121 2.46 -1.07 -8.88
CA CYS A 121 2.67 -2.47 -8.47
C CYS A 121 1.65 -3.43 -9.10
N GLY A 122 0.56 -2.91 -9.69
CA GLY A 122 -0.50 -3.75 -10.22
C GLY A 122 -1.03 -4.73 -9.17
N VAL A 123 -1.03 -6.03 -9.52
CA VAL A 123 -1.40 -7.08 -8.55
C VAL A 123 -0.16 -7.71 -7.91
N SER A 124 0.92 -7.89 -8.67
CA SER A 124 2.08 -8.71 -8.26
C SER A 124 3.42 -8.25 -8.87
N ASP A 125 3.51 -7.00 -9.31
CA ASP A 125 4.73 -6.48 -9.94
C ASP A 125 5.74 -5.92 -8.94
N CYS A 126 5.39 -5.85 -7.65
CA CYS A 126 6.27 -5.37 -6.59
C CYS A 126 6.70 -6.49 -5.64
N ALA A 127 7.84 -6.27 -5.01
CA ALA A 127 8.38 -7.18 -3.99
C ALA A 127 9.13 -6.37 -2.92
N ILE A 128 9.31 -6.96 -1.75
CA ILE A 128 10.35 -6.53 -0.82
C ILE A 128 11.67 -7.09 -1.36
N PHE A 129 12.64 -6.21 -1.54
CA PHE A 129 13.99 -6.57 -1.92
C PHE A 129 14.96 -6.23 -0.80
N VAL A 130 15.70 -7.23 -0.35
CA VAL A 130 16.77 -7.10 0.62
C VAL A 130 18.08 -7.29 -0.12
N HIS A 131 19.02 -6.39 0.09
CA HIS A 131 20.35 -6.47 -0.49
C HIS A 131 21.40 -5.86 0.45
N ARG A 132 22.66 -6.16 0.20
CA ARG A 132 23.78 -5.59 0.95
C ARG A 132 23.73 -4.06 0.95
N ASP A 133 24.11 -3.48 2.10
CA ASP A 133 24.25 -2.04 2.27
C ASP A 133 25.47 -1.48 1.52
N HIS A 134 25.74 -0.18 1.70
CA HIS A 134 26.83 0.53 1.03
C HIS A 134 28.23 -0.02 1.37
N LEU A 135 28.38 -0.81 2.45
CA LEU A 135 29.66 -1.43 2.81
C LEU A 135 29.96 -2.69 1.99
N GLY A 136 28.99 -3.23 1.27
CA GLY A 136 29.15 -4.43 0.46
C GLY A 136 28.23 -4.46 -0.75
N LEU A 137 28.01 -3.32 -1.41
CA LEU A 137 26.98 -3.15 -2.44
C LEU A 137 27.09 -4.14 -3.61
N GLN A 138 28.30 -4.62 -3.94
CA GLN A 138 28.50 -5.60 -5.00
C GLN A 138 28.29 -7.05 -4.57
N ASP A 139 28.22 -7.30 -3.26
CA ASP A 139 27.93 -8.62 -2.72
C ASP A 139 26.45 -8.94 -2.83
N THR A 140 26.10 -9.95 -3.60
CA THR A 140 24.74 -10.40 -3.86
C THR A 140 24.31 -11.60 -3.01
N SER A 141 25.18 -12.07 -2.12
CA SER A 141 24.95 -13.27 -1.32
C SER A 141 23.76 -13.17 -0.36
N LEU A 142 23.38 -11.95 0.04
CA LEU A 142 22.25 -11.66 0.91
C LEU A 142 21.00 -11.20 0.16
N ASP A 143 21.05 -11.14 -1.17
CA ASP A 143 19.92 -10.67 -1.96
C ASP A 143 18.72 -11.61 -1.82
N THR A 144 17.59 -11.05 -1.40
CA THR A 144 16.36 -11.82 -1.20
C THR A 144 15.18 -11.02 -1.75
N VAL A 145 14.32 -11.70 -2.50
CA VAL A 145 13.09 -11.15 -3.06
C VAL A 145 11.89 -11.80 -2.41
N VAL A 146 11.02 -11.01 -1.80
CA VAL A 146 9.73 -11.48 -1.26
C VAL A 146 8.61 -10.85 -2.07
N PRO A 147 7.91 -11.60 -2.92
CA PRO A 147 6.82 -11.09 -3.74
C PRO A 147 5.69 -10.48 -2.91
N LEU A 148 5.14 -9.38 -3.38
CA LEU A 148 4.00 -8.70 -2.79
C LEU A 148 2.79 -8.78 -3.72
N THR A 149 1.58 -8.95 -3.14
CA THR A 149 0.34 -8.81 -3.91
C THR A 149 -0.57 -7.77 -3.30
N PHE A 150 -1.07 -6.87 -4.14
CA PHE A 150 -1.97 -5.79 -3.73
C PHE A 150 -3.39 -6.06 -4.18
N LEU A 151 -4.35 -5.66 -3.34
CA LEU A 151 -5.75 -5.62 -3.74
C LEU A 151 -5.96 -4.48 -4.74
N ARG A 152 -6.70 -4.76 -5.80
CA ARG A 152 -7.08 -3.75 -6.80
C ARG A 152 -8.04 -2.73 -6.20
N GLU A 153 -7.90 -1.49 -6.59
CA GLU A 153 -8.85 -0.45 -6.25
C GLU A 153 -10.21 -0.67 -6.93
N GLN A 154 -11.26 -0.41 -6.19
CA GLN A 154 -12.60 -0.27 -6.75
C GLN A 154 -12.91 1.22 -6.90
N VAL A 155 -13.37 1.61 -8.07
CA VAL A 155 -13.77 2.99 -8.36
C VAL A 155 -15.20 3.02 -8.90
N VAL A 156 -15.89 4.11 -8.61
CA VAL A 156 -17.21 4.42 -9.18
C VAL A 156 -17.09 5.69 -9.99
N LYS A 157 -17.44 5.64 -11.25
CA LYS A 157 -17.53 6.84 -12.09
C LYS A 157 -18.82 7.58 -11.73
N SER A 158 -18.75 8.65 -10.96
CA SER A 158 -19.89 9.46 -10.49
C SER A 158 -20.83 9.87 -11.62
N ARG A 159 -20.27 10.28 -12.76
CA ARG A 159 -21.03 10.61 -13.96
C ARG A 159 -21.89 9.45 -14.49
N ARG A 160 -21.42 8.20 -14.32
CA ARG A 160 -22.16 7.00 -14.78
C ARG A 160 -23.37 6.67 -13.89
N ILE A 161 -23.31 7.01 -12.62
CA ILE A 161 -24.38 6.75 -11.66
C ILE A 161 -25.39 7.89 -11.55
N GLY A 162 -25.17 9.02 -12.24
CA GLY A 162 -26.10 10.14 -12.26
C GLY A 162 -26.00 11.07 -11.05
N LEU A 163 -24.94 10.98 -10.24
CA LEU A 163 -24.68 11.98 -9.19
C LEU A 163 -24.19 13.29 -9.80
N ALA A 164 -24.70 14.40 -9.27
CA ALA A 164 -24.14 15.70 -9.54
C ALA A 164 -22.69 15.80 -9.04
N LYS A 165 -21.94 16.79 -9.54
CA LYS A 165 -20.57 17.04 -9.09
C LYS A 165 -20.57 17.26 -7.56
N ASP A 166 -19.55 16.74 -6.90
CA ASP A 166 -19.31 17.02 -5.48
C ASP A 166 -19.23 18.55 -5.23
N GLY A 167 -19.82 19.01 -4.16
CA GLY A 167 -19.96 20.44 -3.85
C GLY A 167 -21.11 21.17 -4.59
N ALA A 168 -21.87 20.51 -5.46
CA ALA A 168 -22.96 21.15 -6.19
C ALA A 168 -24.11 21.60 -5.27
N MET A 169 -24.73 22.75 -5.63
CA MET A 169 -25.93 23.23 -4.96
C MET A 169 -27.16 22.42 -5.38
N GLN A 170 -28.02 22.15 -4.41
CA GLN A 170 -29.32 21.49 -4.60
C GLN A 170 -30.43 22.34 -3.99
N LYS A 171 -31.61 22.27 -4.55
CA LYS A 171 -32.78 22.98 -4.01
C LYS A 171 -33.51 22.13 -2.97
N VAL A 172 -34.04 22.74 -1.90
CA VAL A 172 -34.98 22.08 -0.98
C VAL A 172 -36.17 21.53 -1.77
N GLY A 173 -36.58 20.31 -1.49
CA GLY A 173 -37.65 19.61 -2.21
C GLY A 173 -37.22 18.92 -3.50
N SER A 174 -36.02 19.18 -4.01
CA SER A 174 -35.49 18.45 -5.18
C SER A 174 -35.03 17.03 -4.84
N SER A 175 -34.83 16.22 -5.86
CA SER A 175 -34.33 14.86 -5.71
C SER A 175 -33.39 14.45 -6.84
N ILE A 176 -32.46 13.54 -6.54
CA ILE A 176 -31.63 12.83 -7.52
C ILE A 176 -32.05 11.36 -7.53
N GLN A 177 -32.34 10.83 -8.70
CA GLN A 177 -32.68 9.42 -8.88
C GLN A 177 -31.53 8.68 -9.53
N LEU A 178 -31.01 7.66 -8.84
CA LEU A 178 -29.94 6.80 -9.29
C LEU A 178 -30.51 5.45 -9.72
N ARG A 179 -30.15 4.96 -10.89
CA ARG A 179 -30.53 3.59 -11.32
C ARG A 179 -29.71 2.56 -10.53
N ASN A 180 -30.38 1.59 -9.88
CA ASN A 180 -29.67 0.56 -9.10
C ASN A 180 -28.71 -0.27 -9.96
N SER A 181 -29.02 -0.48 -11.25
CA SER A 181 -28.13 -1.15 -12.19
C SER A 181 -26.83 -0.39 -12.49
N ALA A 182 -26.83 0.94 -12.29
CA ALA A 182 -25.63 1.78 -12.46
C ALA A 182 -24.81 1.90 -11.16
N LEU A 183 -25.40 1.53 -10.01
CA LEU A 183 -24.74 1.56 -8.70
C LEU A 183 -23.81 0.35 -8.54
N VAL A 184 -22.79 0.30 -9.40
CA VAL A 184 -21.76 -0.74 -9.38
C VAL A 184 -20.37 -0.11 -9.57
N THR A 185 -19.37 -0.72 -8.95
CA THR A 185 -17.97 -0.34 -9.16
C THR A 185 -17.50 -0.78 -10.54
N ASN A 186 -16.31 -0.33 -10.95
CA ASN A 186 -15.63 -0.82 -12.16
C ASN A 186 -15.39 -2.34 -12.15
N GLN A 187 -15.49 -2.97 -10.97
CA GLN A 187 -15.30 -4.41 -10.74
C GLN A 187 -16.62 -5.15 -10.51
N GLY A 188 -17.76 -4.50 -10.76
CA GLY A 188 -19.10 -5.11 -10.65
C GLY A 188 -19.64 -5.23 -9.22
N SER A 189 -18.94 -4.75 -8.21
CA SER A 189 -19.44 -4.75 -6.82
C SER A 189 -20.59 -3.77 -6.65
N LYS A 190 -21.68 -4.20 -5.99
CA LYS A 190 -22.83 -3.34 -5.72
C LYS A 190 -22.45 -2.20 -4.77
N VAL A 191 -22.82 -0.98 -5.15
CA VAL A 191 -22.60 0.24 -4.35
C VAL A 191 -23.84 0.52 -3.51
N ARG A 192 -23.64 0.72 -2.23
CA ARG A 192 -24.64 1.21 -1.28
C ARG A 192 -24.48 2.71 -1.12
N VAL A 193 -25.56 3.45 -1.19
CA VAL A 193 -25.62 4.88 -0.91
C VAL A 193 -26.34 5.08 0.42
N THR A 194 -25.75 5.89 1.30
CA THR A 194 -26.34 6.29 2.59
C THR A 194 -26.13 7.80 2.77
N SER A 195 -27.05 8.45 3.51
CA SER A 195 -26.82 9.81 3.96
C SER A 195 -26.27 9.80 5.39
N ARG A 196 -25.25 10.62 5.66
CA ARG A 196 -24.84 10.91 7.03
C ARG A 196 -25.66 12.10 7.53
N ALA A 197 -26.26 11.98 8.73
CA ALA A 197 -26.61 13.15 9.50
C ALA A 197 -25.33 13.91 9.81
N ALA A 198 -25.27 15.22 9.53
CA ALA A 198 -24.14 16.04 9.93
C ALA A 198 -23.95 15.84 11.44
N LEU A 199 -22.76 15.35 11.84
CA LEU A 199 -22.37 15.21 13.25
C LEU A 199 -22.27 16.60 13.85
N ARG A 200 -23.39 17.15 14.34
CA ARG A 200 -23.35 18.17 15.38
C ARG A 200 -23.28 17.47 16.72
N ILE A 201 -22.41 17.97 17.59
CA ILE A 201 -22.31 17.56 19.00
C ILE A 201 -23.74 17.51 19.57
N PRO A 202 -24.19 16.37 20.11
CA PRO A 202 -25.57 16.25 20.60
C PRO A 202 -25.80 17.22 21.75
N GLN A 203 -26.64 18.21 21.52
CA GLN A 203 -27.26 18.94 22.63
C GLN A 203 -28.50 18.14 23.06
N PRO A 204 -28.66 17.84 24.37
CA PRO A 204 -29.81 17.08 24.84
C PRO A 204 -31.11 17.81 24.50
N GLY A 205 -32.04 17.15 23.80
CA GLY A 205 -33.39 17.65 23.54
C GLY A 205 -33.69 18.18 22.14
N ARG A 206 -32.77 18.15 21.16
CA ARG A 206 -33.04 18.49 19.76
C ARG A 206 -32.94 17.30 18.85
N PHE A 207 -34.06 16.85 18.30
CA PHE A 207 -34.11 15.94 17.14
C PHE A 207 -33.63 16.71 15.90
N GLU A 208 -32.42 16.47 15.41
CA GLU A 208 -31.97 17.02 14.13
C GLU A 208 -32.65 16.26 13.00
N SER A 209 -33.50 16.94 12.27
CA SER A 209 -34.06 16.45 11.01
C SER A 209 -32.95 16.42 9.95
N THR A 210 -32.77 15.29 9.30
CA THR A 210 -31.77 15.06 8.24
C THR A 210 -31.98 16.04 7.07
N VAL A 211 -30.89 16.70 6.63
CA VAL A 211 -30.88 17.62 5.47
C VAL A 211 -31.26 16.86 4.19
N CYS A 212 -30.86 15.62 4.08
CA CYS A 212 -31.23 14.73 2.97
C CYS A 212 -31.48 13.32 3.44
N THR A 213 -32.31 12.59 2.68
CA THR A 213 -32.63 11.18 2.92
C THR A 213 -32.34 10.35 1.69
N VAL A 214 -31.99 9.09 1.88
CA VAL A 214 -31.78 8.12 0.81
C VAL A 214 -32.86 7.04 0.92
N VAL A 215 -33.70 6.96 -0.10
CA VAL A 215 -34.78 5.97 -0.20
C VAL A 215 -34.42 4.96 -1.27
N LYS A 216 -34.30 3.69 -0.87
CA LYS A 216 -33.97 2.59 -1.79
C LYS A 216 -35.26 1.93 -2.29
N GLY A 217 -35.47 2.02 -3.60
CA GLY A 217 -36.52 1.27 -4.31
C GLY A 217 -35.96 0.00 -4.98
N SER A 218 -36.84 -0.74 -5.66
CA SER A 218 -36.46 -1.97 -6.40
C SER A 218 -35.52 -1.70 -7.56
N SER A 219 -35.80 -0.68 -8.38
CA SER A 219 -35.05 -0.34 -9.59
C SER A 219 -34.18 0.91 -9.44
N SER A 220 -34.45 1.75 -8.44
CA SER A 220 -33.74 3.03 -8.24
C SER A 220 -33.53 3.35 -6.77
N THR A 221 -32.50 4.15 -6.52
CA THR A 221 -32.23 4.77 -5.22
C THR A 221 -32.43 6.27 -5.38
N THR A 222 -33.30 6.86 -4.56
CA THR A 222 -33.66 8.29 -4.62
C THR A 222 -33.05 9.03 -3.44
N ILE A 223 -32.31 10.10 -3.71
CA ILE A 223 -31.80 11.05 -2.73
C ILE A 223 -32.77 12.22 -2.72
N ARG A 224 -33.37 12.55 -1.57
CA ARG A 224 -34.28 13.67 -1.40
C ARG A 224 -33.64 14.74 -0.53
N PHE A 225 -33.65 15.99 -0.99
CA PHE A 225 -33.12 17.15 -0.27
C PHE A 225 -34.27 17.83 0.50
N MET A 226 -34.29 17.62 1.81
CA MET A 226 -35.46 17.96 2.64
C MET A 226 -35.38 19.32 3.29
N LYS A 227 -34.17 19.82 3.60
CA LYS A 227 -33.96 21.07 4.33
C LYS A 227 -32.68 21.75 3.88
N LYS A 228 -32.58 23.06 4.14
CA LYS A 228 -31.35 23.83 3.98
C LYS A 228 -30.24 23.28 4.85
N GLY A 229 -29.01 23.27 4.33
CA GLY A 229 -27.83 22.80 5.04
C GLY A 229 -26.91 21.97 4.17
N THR A 230 -26.04 21.19 4.80
CA THR A 230 -25.08 20.31 4.13
C THR A 230 -25.60 18.87 4.12
N CYS A 231 -25.79 18.31 2.93
CA CYS A 231 -26.09 16.91 2.73
C CYS A 231 -24.81 16.15 2.44
N VAL A 232 -24.47 15.16 3.26
CA VAL A 232 -23.32 14.29 3.07
C VAL A 232 -23.80 12.90 2.69
N LEU A 233 -23.39 12.42 1.52
CA LEU A 233 -23.66 11.07 1.04
C LEU A 233 -22.39 10.23 1.14
N GLU A 234 -22.54 9.02 1.60
CA GLU A 234 -21.49 8.02 1.63
C GLU A 234 -21.85 6.88 0.66
N LEU A 235 -20.94 6.62 -0.28
CA LEU A 235 -21.02 5.52 -1.22
C LEU A 235 -20.03 4.43 -0.80
N THR A 236 -20.51 3.21 -0.59
CA THR A 236 -19.64 2.11 -0.17
C THR A 236 -19.92 0.86 -0.99
N ALA A 237 -18.86 0.10 -1.30
CA ALA A 237 -18.99 -1.28 -1.77
C ALA A 237 -18.08 -2.19 -0.94
N LYS A 238 -18.50 -3.44 -0.75
CA LYS A 238 -17.74 -4.40 0.05
C LYS A 238 -16.44 -4.76 -0.65
N ALA A 239 -15.40 -5.02 0.14
CA ALA A 239 -14.20 -5.67 -0.34
C ALA A 239 -14.53 -7.06 -0.90
N THR A 240 -13.75 -7.52 -1.86
CA THR A 240 -13.77 -8.89 -2.39
C THR A 240 -12.42 -9.56 -2.13
N LYS A 241 -12.25 -10.80 -2.57
CA LYS A 241 -10.94 -11.50 -2.46
C LYS A 241 -9.81 -10.80 -3.22
N THR A 242 -10.14 -9.98 -4.23
CA THR A 242 -9.16 -9.39 -5.15
C THR A 242 -9.22 -7.86 -5.20
N HIS A 243 -10.18 -7.24 -4.50
CA HIS A 243 -10.37 -5.79 -4.54
C HIS A 243 -10.63 -5.21 -3.15
N GLN A 244 -10.12 -4.02 -2.92
CA GLN A 244 -10.32 -3.25 -1.69
C GLN A 244 -11.80 -2.86 -1.53
N ARG A 245 -12.19 -2.53 -0.29
CA ARG A 245 -13.44 -1.85 -0.04
C ARG A 245 -13.45 -0.50 -0.76
N PHE A 246 -14.53 -0.19 -1.45
CA PHE A 246 -14.74 1.15 -1.99
C PHE A 246 -15.45 2.02 -0.95
N SER A 247 -15.00 3.26 -0.80
CA SER A 247 -15.67 4.31 -0.02
C SER A 247 -15.44 5.65 -0.70
N ALA A 248 -16.51 6.42 -0.90
CA ALA A 248 -16.43 7.79 -1.39
C ALA A 248 -17.49 8.64 -0.70
N THR A 249 -17.18 9.91 -0.48
CA THR A 249 -18.08 10.89 0.13
C THR A 249 -18.41 11.97 -0.90
N PHE A 250 -19.69 12.34 -1.00
CA PHE A 250 -20.19 13.46 -1.79
C PHE A 250 -20.91 14.42 -0.87
N THR A 251 -20.62 15.70 -1.03
CA THR A 251 -21.18 16.77 -0.22
C THR A 251 -21.97 17.71 -1.10
N TYR A 252 -23.21 18.05 -0.71
CA TYR A 252 -24.07 18.99 -1.42
C TYR A 252 -24.52 20.10 -0.47
N THR A 253 -24.50 21.34 -0.96
CA THR A 253 -25.15 22.47 -0.28
C THR A 253 -26.60 22.52 -0.69
N VAL A 254 -27.53 22.47 0.27
CA VAL A 254 -28.98 22.55 0.02
C VAL A 254 -29.48 23.91 0.45
N GLY A 255 -30.04 24.68 -0.51
CA GLY A 255 -30.50 26.05 -0.32
C GLY A 255 -31.94 26.30 -0.75
#